data_c08a78870d9fb08a1f57dddc3661dfbe
#
_entry.id   c08a78870d9fb08a1f57dddc3661dfbe
#
_cell.length_a   1.000
_cell.length_b   1.000
_cell.length_c   1.000
_cell.angle_alpha   90.00
_cell.angle_beta   90.00
_cell.angle_gamma   90.00
#
_symmetry.space_group_name_H-M   'P 1'
#
loop_
_entity.id
_entity.type
_entity.pdbx_description
1 polymer ?
#
loop_
_entity_poly.entity_id
_entity_poly.type
_entity_poly.pdbx_seq_one_letter_code
_entity_poly.pdbx_strand_id
1 'polypeptide(L)'
;MELFHEPKIDWMGKKWFFIGISIPLLLAGLTSMAVKRGLTYGIDFRGGTLVYVKFATPPDLDQIRSALDRNNLKGFTLQPYGPAADHEVMIGLDLQATTSAGALDAGKQAIIQALSGSYGQGPAGKIDFNNAGAPTVAPNLTAADPLHLAAKGGDPEKAYRDLADALLSFRNSQGGLITDFRQLSAVKGVTPEVISYLSENYYLPSYAVFNTEIVGPKVGADLRRQAVYVTLGGLGAMLIYIWYRFELVYGLAAVIATFHDVLIT
;
A
#
# COMPACT_ATOMS: atom_id res chain seq x y z
N MET A 1 -18.47 35.83 -16.41
CA MET A 1 -19.86 35.32 -16.53
C MET A 1 -20.34 35.02 -15.13
N GLU A 2 -21.19 35.93 -14.57
CA GLU A 2 -21.87 35.66 -13.30
C GLU A 2 -23.02 34.72 -13.59
N LEU A 3 -22.89 33.46 -13.18
CA LEU A 3 -23.90 32.41 -13.36
C LEU A 3 -25.09 32.54 -12.39
N PHE A 4 -24.99 33.37 -11.36
CA PHE A 4 -26.03 33.58 -10.37
C PHE A 4 -26.17 35.09 -10.07
N HIS A 5 -27.29 35.65 -10.45
CA HIS A 5 -27.73 37.01 -10.08
C HIS A 5 -28.16 36.96 -8.60
N GLU A 6 -27.50 37.68 -7.69
CA GLU A 6 -27.76 37.86 -6.25
C GLU A 6 -28.87 36.95 -5.66
N PRO A 7 -28.55 35.76 -5.17
CA PRO A 7 -29.56 34.87 -4.60
C PRO A 7 -30.07 35.50 -3.29
N LYS A 8 -31.25 36.05 -3.27
CA LYS A 8 -31.92 36.55 -2.07
C LYS A 8 -32.45 35.38 -1.22
N ILE A 9 -31.52 34.58 -0.67
CA ILE A 9 -31.89 33.47 0.22
C ILE A 9 -31.65 33.92 1.66
N ASP A 10 -32.72 33.94 2.46
CA ASP A 10 -32.60 34.18 3.91
C ASP A 10 -32.06 32.93 4.63
N TRP A 11 -30.73 32.80 4.63
CA TRP A 11 -30.01 31.71 5.32
C TRP A 11 -30.21 31.77 6.84
N MET A 12 -30.24 32.97 7.41
CA MET A 12 -30.34 33.15 8.84
C MET A 12 -31.74 32.85 9.38
N GLY A 13 -32.78 33.15 8.62
CA GLY A 13 -34.16 32.76 8.98
C GLY A 13 -34.35 31.24 9.01
N LYS A 14 -33.63 30.52 8.16
CA LYS A 14 -33.71 29.04 8.07
C LYS A 14 -32.68 28.27 8.94
N LYS A 15 -31.91 28.96 9.79
CA LYS A 15 -30.85 28.34 10.61
C LYS A 15 -31.33 27.15 11.43
N TRP A 16 -32.49 27.23 12.05
CA TRP A 16 -33.04 26.14 12.87
C TRP A 16 -33.38 24.88 12.06
N PHE A 17 -33.78 25.04 10.80
CA PHE A 17 -34.05 23.94 9.90
C PHE A 17 -32.73 23.18 9.57
N PHE A 18 -31.67 23.89 9.22
CA PHE A 18 -30.39 23.29 8.92
C PHE A 18 -29.73 22.65 10.15
N ILE A 19 -29.79 23.30 11.32
CA ILE A 19 -29.34 22.74 12.60
C ILE A 19 -30.11 21.47 12.93
N GLY A 20 -31.46 21.48 12.68
CA GLY A 20 -32.33 20.33 12.94
C GLY A 20 -32.00 19.10 12.06
N ILE A 21 -31.42 19.29 10.88
CA ILE A 21 -30.92 18.19 10.03
C ILE A 21 -29.52 17.78 10.46
N SER A 22 -28.67 18.73 10.78
CA SER A 22 -27.26 18.49 11.10
C SER A 22 -27.05 17.69 12.40
N ILE A 23 -27.82 18.02 13.46
CA ILE A 23 -27.70 17.33 14.75
C ILE A 23 -28.01 15.82 14.65
N PRO A 24 -29.11 15.35 14.02
CA PRO A 24 -29.37 13.93 13.81
C PRO A 24 -28.27 13.22 13.01
N LEU A 25 -27.73 13.86 11.95
CA LEU A 25 -26.63 13.30 11.18
C LEU A 25 -25.38 13.13 12.01
N LEU A 26 -25.02 14.13 12.81
CA LEU A 26 -23.90 14.09 13.74
C LEU A 26 -24.08 12.99 14.78
N LEU A 27 -25.27 12.88 15.38
CA LEU A 27 -25.59 11.82 16.35
C LEU A 27 -25.53 10.43 15.69
N ALA A 28 -26.01 10.27 14.47
CA ALA A 28 -25.92 9.00 13.73
C ALA A 28 -24.47 8.63 13.44
N GLY A 29 -23.61 9.59 13.04
CA GLY A 29 -22.19 9.39 12.84
C GLY A 29 -21.48 8.98 14.13
N LEU A 30 -21.68 9.71 15.21
CA LEU A 30 -21.10 9.38 16.52
C LEU A 30 -21.58 8.02 17.06
N THR A 31 -22.85 7.69 16.86
CA THR A 31 -23.40 6.38 17.25
C THR A 31 -22.77 5.27 16.41
N SER A 32 -22.64 5.45 15.10
CA SER A 32 -21.94 4.50 14.22
C SER A 32 -20.49 4.28 14.65
N MET A 33 -19.78 5.35 15.00
CA MET A 33 -18.40 5.29 15.47
C MET A 33 -18.29 4.55 16.83
N ALA A 34 -19.23 4.79 17.75
CA ALA A 34 -19.28 4.08 19.03
C ALA A 34 -19.57 2.58 18.85
N VAL A 35 -20.51 2.22 17.98
CA VAL A 35 -20.86 0.82 17.66
C VAL A 35 -19.68 0.10 17.00
N LYS A 36 -18.94 0.76 16.11
CA LYS A 36 -17.74 0.22 15.44
C LYS A 36 -16.49 0.24 16.34
N ARG A 37 -16.60 0.63 17.61
CA ARG A 37 -15.50 0.71 18.59
C ARG A 37 -14.37 1.68 18.21
N GLY A 38 -14.69 2.79 17.56
CA GLY A 38 -13.77 3.89 17.27
C GLY A 38 -13.40 4.03 15.81
N LEU A 39 -12.40 4.89 15.55
CA LEU A 39 -11.87 5.17 14.22
C LEU A 39 -10.93 4.07 13.76
N THR A 40 -11.07 3.63 12.52
CA THR A 40 -10.10 2.75 11.85
C THR A 40 -8.97 3.61 11.29
N TYR A 41 -7.84 3.65 12.01
CA TYR A 41 -6.65 4.37 11.53
C TYR A 41 -5.97 3.59 10.41
N GLY A 42 -5.44 4.30 9.41
CA GLY A 42 -4.51 3.74 8.44
C GLY A 42 -3.18 3.35 9.06
N ILE A 43 -2.34 2.65 8.29
CA ILE A 43 -1.02 2.20 8.76
C ILE A 43 -0.11 3.35 9.17
N ASP A 44 -0.26 4.54 8.58
CA ASP A 44 0.51 5.74 8.94
C ASP A 44 0.37 6.12 10.43
N PHE A 45 -0.75 5.77 11.05
CA PHE A 45 -1.07 6.10 12.43
C PHE A 45 -1.05 4.90 13.40
N ARG A 46 -1.16 3.67 12.88
CA ARG A 46 -1.09 2.44 13.68
C ARG A 46 0.27 1.77 13.59
N GLY A 47 0.94 1.94 12.48
CA GLY A 47 2.00 1.07 12.02
C GLY A 47 1.43 -0.17 11.35
N GLY A 48 2.16 -0.71 10.41
CA GLY A 48 1.74 -1.88 9.65
C GLY A 48 2.51 -2.02 8.35
N THR A 49 2.13 -3.03 7.55
CA THR A 49 2.67 -3.27 6.23
C THR A 49 1.55 -3.17 5.20
N LEU A 50 1.72 -2.36 4.17
CA LEU A 50 0.92 -2.39 2.95
C LEU A 50 1.69 -3.12 1.86
N VAL A 51 1.06 -4.10 1.26
CA VAL A 51 1.62 -4.87 0.15
C VAL A 51 0.72 -4.68 -1.06
N TYR A 52 1.32 -4.21 -2.15
CA TYR A 52 0.65 -4.01 -3.41
C TYR A 52 0.95 -5.19 -4.31
N VAL A 53 -0.11 -5.88 -4.72
CA VAL A 53 -0.04 -7.13 -5.49
C VAL A 53 -0.72 -6.93 -6.83
N LYS A 54 -0.02 -7.29 -7.91
CA LYS A 54 -0.56 -7.33 -9.26
C LYS A 54 -0.85 -8.76 -9.66
N PHE A 55 -1.97 -8.98 -10.32
CA PHE A 55 -2.40 -10.30 -10.80
C PHE A 55 -2.41 -10.35 -12.33
N ALA A 56 -2.15 -11.52 -12.90
CA ALA A 56 -2.21 -11.75 -14.34
C ALA A 56 -3.65 -11.68 -14.90
N THR A 57 -4.63 -11.97 -14.07
CA THR A 57 -6.07 -11.96 -14.38
C THR A 57 -6.83 -11.22 -13.28
N PRO A 58 -8.07 -10.76 -13.52
CA PRO A 58 -8.88 -10.13 -12.49
C PRO A 58 -8.91 -10.95 -11.20
N PRO A 59 -8.44 -10.41 -10.06
CA PRO A 59 -8.35 -11.15 -8.81
C PRO A 59 -9.73 -11.35 -8.18
N ASP A 60 -9.97 -12.53 -7.64
CA ASP A 60 -11.11 -12.81 -6.79
C ASP A 60 -10.76 -12.42 -5.34
N LEU A 61 -11.37 -11.32 -4.85
CA LEU A 61 -11.11 -10.79 -3.50
C LEU A 61 -11.53 -11.78 -2.40
N ASP A 62 -12.55 -12.60 -2.62
CA ASP A 62 -12.98 -13.58 -1.63
C ASP A 62 -12.03 -14.78 -1.57
N GLN A 63 -11.45 -15.16 -2.69
CA GLN A 63 -10.39 -16.15 -2.74
C GLN A 63 -9.13 -15.66 -2.02
N ILE A 64 -8.73 -14.38 -2.23
CA ILE A 64 -7.61 -13.76 -1.54
C ILE A 64 -7.88 -13.72 -0.03
N ARG A 65 -9.07 -13.26 0.39
CA ARG A 65 -9.47 -13.23 1.80
C ARG A 65 -9.37 -14.62 2.44
N SER A 66 -9.90 -15.63 1.77
CA SER A 66 -9.84 -17.01 2.23
C SER A 66 -8.40 -17.54 2.33
N ALA A 67 -7.51 -17.13 1.44
CA ALA A 67 -6.10 -17.49 1.48
C ALA A 67 -5.38 -16.87 2.68
N LEU A 68 -5.64 -15.58 2.96
CA LEU A 68 -5.09 -14.86 4.12
C LEU A 68 -5.59 -15.46 5.45
N ASP A 69 -6.90 -15.73 5.54
CA ASP A 69 -7.52 -16.32 6.74
C ASP A 69 -6.97 -17.72 7.04
N ARG A 70 -6.79 -18.57 6.01
CA ARG A 70 -6.20 -19.92 6.16
C ARG A 70 -4.78 -19.90 6.69
N ASN A 71 -4.04 -18.83 6.40
CA ASN A 71 -2.69 -18.61 6.91
C ASN A 71 -2.65 -17.84 8.23
N ASN A 72 -3.79 -17.76 8.93
CA ASN A 72 -3.93 -17.12 10.25
C ASN A 72 -3.59 -15.62 10.27
N LEU A 73 -3.62 -14.95 9.13
CA LEU A 73 -3.45 -13.51 9.03
C LEU A 73 -4.77 -12.85 9.42
N LYS A 74 -4.81 -12.24 10.60
CA LYS A 74 -6.00 -11.56 11.14
C LYS A 74 -5.83 -10.05 11.09
N GLY A 75 -6.96 -9.32 10.97
CA GLY A 75 -6.95 -7.87 10.98
C GLY A 75 -6.37 -7.24 9.71
N PHE A 76 -6.36 -7.97 8.61
CA PHE A 76 -5.95 -7.43 7.31
C PHE A 76 -7.04 -6.56 6.70
N THR A 77 -6.63 -5.60 5.88
CA THR A 77 -7.48 -4.85 4.96
C THR A 77 -7.19 -5.32 3.54
N LEU A 78 -8.23 -5.47 2.73
CA LEU A 78 -8.14 -5.92 1.35
C LEU A 78 -9.00 -5.01 0.49
N GLN A 79 -8.41 -4.35 -0.49
CA GLN A 79 -9.14 -3.46 -1.40
C GLN A 79 -8.48 -3.40 -2.78
N PRO A 80 -9.27 -3.22 -3.87
CA PRO A 80 -8.71 -2.94 -5.19
C PRO A 80 -7.85 -1.68 -5.16
N TYR A 81 -6.80 -1.67 -5.96
CA TYR A 81 -5.88 -0.55 -6.09
C TYR A 81 -5.75 -0.16 -7.57
N GLY A 82 -5.73 1.13 -7.87
CA GLY A 82 -5.61 1.62 -9.24
C GLY A 82 -6.80 1.31 -10.15
N PRO A 83 -6.61 1.46 -11.46
CA PRO A 83 -7.61 1.11 -12.47
C PRO A 83 -7.91 -0.41 -12.47
N ALA A 84 -9.18 -0.79 -12.66
CA ALA A 84 -9.59 -2.20 -12.68
C ALA A 84 -8.85 -3.05 -13.75
N ALA A 85 -8.39 -2.41 -14.83
CA ALA A 85 -7.62 -3.06 -15.90
C ALA A 85 -6.22 -3.51 -15.48
N ASP A 86 -5.66 -2.91 -14.41
CA ASP A 86 -4.31 -3.24 -13.93
C ASP A 86 -4.29 -4.46 -13.01
N HIS A 87 -5.47 -4.93 -12.57
CA HIS A 87 -5.64 -6.10 -11.71
C HIS A 87 -4.83 -6.01 -10.41
N GLU A 88 -4.78 -4.83 -9.82
CA GLU A 88 -3.98 -4.56 -8.63
C GLU A 88 -4.84 -4.55 -7.37
N VAL A 89 -4.27 -5.08 -6.29
CA VAL A 89 -4.91 -5.18 -4.98
C VAL A 89 -3.93 -4.73 -3.91
N MET A 90 -4.41 -3.93 -2.98
CA MET A 90 -3.68 -3.52 -1.78
C MET A 90 -4.11 -4.39 -0.60
N ILE A 91 -3.14 -5.00 0.06
CA ILE A 91 -3.31 -5.82 1.26
C ILE A 91 -2.57 -5.14 2.40
N GLY A 92 -3.32 -4.68 3.41
CA GLY A 92 -2.76 -4.09 4.63
C GLY A 92 -2.78 -5.10 5.78
N LEU A 93 -1.66 -5.22 6.49
CA LEU A 93 -1.55 -5.99 7.72
C LEU A 93 -1.24 -5.06 8.90
N ASP A 94 -2.01 -5.17 9.96
CA ASP A 94 -1.79 -4.46 11.22
C ASP A 94 -0.72 -5.21 12.03
N LEU A 95 0.43 -4.59 12.23
CA LEU A 95 1.55 -5.15 12.98
C LEU A 95 1.52 -4.67 14.44
N GLN A 96 0.61 -5.20 15.24
CA GLN A 96 0.45 -4.75 16.63
C GLN A 96 1.57 -5.15 17.60
N ALA A 97 2.54 -5.97 17.24
CA ALA A 97 3.35 -6.61 18.29
C ALA A 97 4.86 -6.72 18.09
N THR A 98 5.48 -6.31 16.97
CA THR A 98 6.92 -6.58 16.81
C THR A 98 7.72 -5.35 16.37
N THR A 99 8.53 -4.86 17.27
CA THR A 99 9.34 -3.64 17.17
C THR A 99 10.66 -3.83 16.38
N SER A 100 10.90 -4.98 15.78
CA SER A 100 12.15 -5.27 15.08
C SER A 100 12.01 -5.14 13.56
N ALA A 101 13.08 -4.66 12.90
CA ALA A 101 13.14 -4.54 11.43
C ALA A 101 12.85 -5.87 10.70
N GLY A 102 13.17 -7.01 11.33
CA GLY A 102 12.84 -8.34 10.80
C GLY A 102 11.35 -8.69 10.81
N ALA A 103 10.54 -8.05 11.66
CA ALA A 103 9.09 -8.25 11.66
C ALA A 103 8.39 -7.52 10.51
N LEU A 104 9.03 -6.53 9.93
CA LEU A 104 8.51 -5.73 8.83
C LEU A 104 8.57 -6.53 7.52
N ASP A 105 9.65 -7.28 7.28
CA ASP A 105 9.74 -8.23 6.17
C ASP A 105 8.83 -9.46 6.38
N ALA A 106 8.56 -9.84 7.63
CA ALA A 106 7.68 -10.96 7.96
C ALA A 106 6.25 -10.75 7.43
N GLY A 107 5.73 -9.52 7.46
CA GLY A 107 4.40 -9.21 6.93
C GLY A 107 4.31 -9.45 5.42
N LYS A 108 5.30 -8.98 4.65
CA LYS A 108 5.39 -9.25 3.21
C LYS A 108 5.50 -10.74 2.93
N GLN A 109 6.39 -11.44 3.63
CA GLN A 109 6.61 -12.88 3.44
C GLN A 109 5.35 -13.70 3.80
N ALA A 110 4.63 -13.31 4.84
CA ALA A 110 3.39 -13.94 5.23
C ALA A 110 2.29 -13.80 4.15
N ILE A 111 2.18 -12.63 3.51
CA ILE A 111 1.26 -12.42 2.40
C ILE A 111 1.68 -13.25 1.19
N ILE A 112 2.97 -13.24 0.81
CA ILE A 112 3.48 -14.06 -0.29
C ILE A 112 3.18 -15.54 -0.03
N GLN A 113 3.45 -16.03 1.18
CA GLN A 113 3.16 -17.41 1.56
C GLN A 113 1.66 -17.73 1.48
N ALA A 114 0.81 -16.84 1.94
CA ALA A 114 -0.64 -17.02 1.88
C ALA A 114 -1.15 -17.08 0.43
N LEU A 115 -0.65 -16.20 -0.44
CA LEU A 115 -1.04 -16.15 -1.85
C LEU A 115 -0.45 -17.30 -2.67
N SER A 116 0.74 -17.80 -2.30
CA SER A 116 1.41 -18.89 -3.03
C SER A 116 0.55 -20.15 -3.11
N GLY A 117 -0.22 -20.45 -2.07
CA GLY A 117 -1.14 -21.60 -2.05
C GLY A 117 -2.30 -21.53 -3.05
N SER A 118 -2.70 -20.33 -3.46
CA SER A 118 -3.87 -20.13 -4.34
C SER A 118 -3.50 -19.58 -5.74
N TYR A 119 -2.43 -18.81 -5.85
CA TYR A 119 -2.02 -18.11 -7.07
C TYR A 119 -0.59 -18.41 -7.50
N GLY A 120 0.19 -19.09 -6.66
CA GLY A 120 1.62 -19.29 -6.84
C GLY A 120 2.06 -20.75 -6.83
N GLN A 121 1.18 -21.69 -7.13
CA GLN A 121 1.58 -23.10 -7.17
C GLN A 121 2.51 -23.35 -8.37
N GLY A 122 3.82 -23.40 -8.05
CA GLY A 122 4.84 -23.78 -9.01
C GLY A 122 5.25 -25.26 -8.85
N PRO A 123 5.97 -25.81 -9.84
CA PRO A 123 6.55 -27.14 -9.73
C PRO A 123 7.51 -27.24 -8.53
N ALA A 124 7.52 -28.39 -7.87
CA ALA A 124 8.42 -28.63 -6.73
C ALA A 124 9.89 -28.36 -7.12
N GLY A 125 10.61 -27.66 -6.27
CA GLY A 125 12.02 -27.33 -6.46
C GLY A 125 12.31 -26.08 -7.30
N LYS A 126 11.31 -25.45 -7.92
CA LYS A 126 11.47 -24.19 -8.64
C LYS A 126 11.25 -22.98 -7.75
N ILE A 127 11.95 -21.89 -8.07
CA ILE A 127 11.89 -20.63 -7.34
C ILE A 127 10.91 -19.66 -8.03
N ASP A 128 10.12 -18.96 -7.24
CA ASP A 128 9.23 -17.90 -7.72
C ASP A 128 10.03 -16.70 -8.25
N PHE A 129 10.04 -16.49 -9.57
CA PHE A 129 10.78 -15.39 -10.18
C PHE A 129 10.13 -14.02 -9.94
N ASN A 130 8.79 -13.95 -9.95
CA ASN A 130 8.07 -12.69 -9.83
C ASN A 130 8.20 -12.06 -8.43
N ASN A 131 8.45 -12.87 -7.40
CA ASN A 131 8.63 -12.38 -6.03
C ASN A 131 10.07 -12.55 -5.52
N ALA A 132 10.98 -13.15 -6.29
CA ALA A 132 12.38 -13.25 -5.94
C ALA A 132 13.08 -11.89 -5.99
N GLY A 133 14.05 -11.69 -5.09
CA GLY A 133 14.92 -10.53 -5.05
C GLY A 133 16.34 -10.82 -5.59
N ALA A 134 17.16 -9.77 -5.74
CA ALA A 134 18.55 -9.89 -6.15
C ALA A 134 19.38 -10.84 -5.27
N PRO A 135 19.19 -10.89 -3.93
CA PRO A 135 19.89 -11.84 -3.08
C PRO A 135 19.60 -13.32 -3.38
N THR A 136 18.52 -13.60 -4.10
CA THR A 136 18.19 -14.97 -4.54
C THR A 136 18.65 -15.23 -5.97
N VAL A 137 18.39 -14.29 -6.89
CA VAL A 137 18.63 -14.50 -8.32
C VAL A 137 20.12 -14.47 -8.66
N ALA A 138 20.89 -13.51 -8.13
CA ALA A 138 22.29 -13.33 -8.45
C ALA A 138 23.17 -14.53 -8.02
N PRO A 139 23.10 -15.04 -6.78
CA PRO A 139 23.90 -16.21 -6.38
C PRO A 139 23.55 -17.47 -7.18
N ASN A 140 22.29 -17.68 -7.51
CA ASN A 140 21.86 -18.83 -8.29
C ASN A 140 22.40 -18.78 -9.73
N LEU A 141 22.40 -17.60 -10.37
CA LEU A 141 23.01 -17.39 -11.67
C LEU A 141 24.53 -17.60 -11.61
N THR A 142 25.19 -17.10 -10.54
CA THR A 142 26.65 -17.28 -10.35
C THR A 142 27.01 -18.74 -10.17
N ALA A 143 26.25 -19.49 -9.38
CA ALA A 143 26.50 -20.90 -9.13
C ALA A 143 26.30 -21.78 -10.37
N ALA A 144 25.32 -21.43 -11.22
CA ALA A 144 25.01 -22.18 -12.44
C ALA A 144 25.89 -21.80 -13.64
N ASP A 145 26.44 -20.59 -13.65
CA ASP A 145 27.29 -20.01 -14.71
C ASP A 145 26.80 -20.27 -16.15
N PRO A 146 25.52 -19.94 -16.47
CA PRO A 146 24.93 -20.25 -17.78
C PRO A 146 25.63 -19.56 -18.96
N LEU A 147 26.42 -18.52 -18.72
CA LEU A 147 27.21 -17.82 -19.74
C LEU A 147 28.66 -18.28 -19.82
N HIS A 148 29.07 -19.25 -18.97
CA HIS A 148 30.43 -19.75 -18.86
C HIS A 148 31.47 -18.64 -18.63
N LEU A 149 31.15 -17.67 -17.77
CA LEU A 149 32.00 -16.51 -17.51
C LEU A 149 33.26 -16.88 -16.71
N ALA A 150 33.19 -17.89 -15.88
CA ALA A 150 34.36 -18.41 -15.14
C ALA A 150 35.47 -18.85 -16.09
N ALA A 151 35.13 -19.43 -17.25
CA ALA A 151 36.10 -19.87 -18.26
C ALA A 151 36.63 -18.70 -19.12
N LYS A 152 35.97 -17.53 -19.11
CA LYS A 152 36.33 -16.37 -19.93
C LYS A 152 37.24 -15.36 -19.21
N GLY A 153 37.66 -15.65 -17.96
CA GLY A 153 38.62 -14.82 -17.20
C GLY A 153 38.09 -13.48 -16.69
N GLY A 154 36.77 -13.33 -16.59
CA GLY A 154 36.11 -12.16 -15.99
C GLY A 154 35.82 -12.32 -14.49
N ASP A 155 35.08 -11.38 -13.93
CA ASP A 155 34.50 -11.51 -12.59
C ASP A 155 33.04 -12.01 -12.72
N PRO A 156 32.78 -13.33 -12.57
CA PRO A 156 31.44 -13.89 -12.76
C PRO A 156 30.46 -13.36 -11.73
N GLU A 157 30.89 -13.13 -10.50
CA GLU A 157 30.01 -12.67 -9.42
C GLU A 157 29.45 -11.30 -9.71
N LYS A 158 30.31 -10.36 -10.13
CA LYS A 158 29.86 -9.01 -10.52
C LYS A 158 28.97 -9.05 -11.75
N ALA A 159 29.36 -9.80 -12.79
CA ALA A 159 28.61 -9.87 -14.04
C ALA A 159 27.19 -10.45 -13.83
N TYR A 160 27.05 -11.50 -13.02
CA TYR A 160 25.73 -12.07 -12.71
C TYR A 160 24.92 -11.22 -11.74
N ARG A 161 25.55 -10.45 -10.88
CA ARG A 161 24.85 -9.45 -10.05
C ARG A 161 24.24 -8.35 -10.95
N ASP A 162 25.05 -7.78 -11.85
CA ASP A 162 24.61 -6.76 -12.79
C ASP A 162 23.49 -7.30 -13.70
N LEU A 163 23.58 -8.55 -14.16
CA LEU A 163 22.55 -9.21 -14.95
C LEU A 163 21.25 -9.43 -14.14
N ALA A 164 21.35 -9.90 -12.91
CA ALA A 164 20.21 -10.07 -12.02
C ALA A 164 19.49 -8.74 -11.78
N ASP A 165 20.25 -7.68 -11.51
CA ASP A 165 19.70 -6.33 -11.32
C ASP A 165 18.99 -5.82 -12.60
N ALA A 166 19.56 -6.09 -13.77
CA ALA A 166 18.94 -5.75 -15.05
C ALA A 166 17.63 -6.54 -15.31
N LEU A 167 17.61 -7.84 -15.00
CA LEU A 167 16.41 -8.69 -15.10
C LEU A 167 15.32 -8.22 -14.16
N LEU A 168 15.65 -7.91 -12.90
CA LEU A 168 14.70 -7.44 -11.91
C LEU A 168 14.21 -6.02 -12.21
N SER A 169 15.07 -5.14 -12.72
CA SER A 169 14.69 -3.80 -13.17
C SER A 169 13.71 -3.87 -14.33
N PHE A 170 13.95 -4.76 -15.30
CA PHE A 170 13.01 -4.99 -16.40
C PHE A 170 11.67 -5.52 -15.88
N ARG A 171 11.67 -6.53 -15.00
CA ARG A 171 10.45 -7.04 -14.36
C ARG A 171 9.68 -5.91 -13.67
N ASN A 172 10.37 -5.07 -12.91
CA ASN A 172 9.73 -3.96 -12.19
C ASN A 172 9.15 -2.91 -13.15
N SER A 173 9.80 -2.66 -14.30
CA SER A 173 9.26 -1.77 -15.34
C SER A 173 7.98 -2.31 -16.00
N GLN A 174 7.77 -3.62 -15.95
CA GLN A 174 6.53 -4.28 -16.40
C GLN A 174 5.46 -4.37 -15.28
N GLY A 175 5.59 -3.57 -14.23
CA GLY A 175 4.68 -3.61 -13.07
C GLY A 175 4.93 -4.80 -12.14
N GLY A 176 6.13 -5.36 -12.15
CA GLY A 176 6.55 -6.46 -11.29
C GLY A 176 6.15 -7.86 -11.75
N LEU A 177 5.29 -7.98 -12.75
CA LEU A 177 4.73 -9.27 -13.21
C LEU A 177 5.26 -9.63 -14.61
N ILE A 178 6.00 -10.74 -14.69
CA ILE A 178 6.41 -11.41 -15.92
C ILE A 178 5.52 -12.63 -16.12
N THR A 179 4.97 -12.81 -17.31
CA THR A 179 4.09 -13.93 -17.66
C THR A 179 4.75 -14.96 -18.57
N ASP A 180 5.88 -14.60 -19.22
CA ASP A 180 6.68 -15.48 -20.09
C ASP A 180 8.16 -15.09 -19.96
N PHE A 181 9.05 -16.04 -19.68
CA PHE A 181 10.51 -15.80 -19.62
C PHE A 181 11.08 -15.23 -20.91
N ARG A 182 10.46 -15.46 -22.07
CA ARG A 182 10.87 -14.87 -23.34
C ARG A 182 10.81 -13.34 -23.37
N GLN A 183 10.01 -12.71 -22.52
CA GLN A 183 9.98 -11.25 -22.37
C GLN A 183 11.34 -10.72 -21.89
N LEU A 184 12.09 -11.51 -21.12
CA LEU A 184 13.42 -11.14 -20.63
C LEU A 184 14.48 -11.07 -21.72
N SER A 185 14.23 -11.59 -22.95
CA SER A 185 15.13 -11.45 -24.09
C SER A 185 15.39 -10.00 -24.51
N ALA A 186 14.52 -9.08 -24.12
CA ALA A 186 14.71 -7.64 -24.33
C ALA A 186 15.80 -7.03 -23.42
N VAL A 187 16.23 -7.74 -22.38
CA VAL A 187 17.23 -7.27 -21.43
C VAL A 187 18.63 -7.49 -22.01
N LYS A 188 19.45 -6.44 -21.99
CA LYS A 188 20.84 -6.52 -22.47
C LYS A 188 21.64 -7.54 -21.65
N GLY A 189 22.30 -8.46 -22.36
CA GLY A 189 23.11 -9.51 -21.73
C GLY A 189 22.37 -10.83 -21.47
N VAL A 190 21.07 -10.87 -21.72
CA VAL A 190 20.28 -12.11 -21.67
C VAL A 190 20.46 -12.87 -22.99
N THR A 191 20.88 -14.12 -22.87
CA THR A 191 21.05 -15.06 -23.99
C THR A 191 20.03 -16.20 -23.89
N PRO A 192 19.83 -17.00 -24.92
CA PRO A 192 18.94 -18.16 -24.85
C PRO A 192 19.28 -19.13 -23.72
N GLU A 193 20.56 -19.27 -23.39
CA GLU A 193 21.05 -20.13 -22.29
C GLU A 193 20.57 -19.61 -20.93
N VAL A 194 20.57 -18.29 -20.70
CA VAL A 194 20.02 -17.66 -19.48
C VAL A 194 18.51 -17.90 -19.42
N ILE A 195 17.79 -17.76 -20.51
CA ILE A 195 16.32 -18.01 -20.56
C ILE A 195 16.03 -19.49 -20.27
N SER A 196 16.81 -20.42 -20.85
CA SER A 196 16.68 -21.85 -20.58
C SER A 196 16.89 -22.14 -19.10
N TYR A 197 17.98 -21.64 -18.52
CA TYR A 197 18.29 -21.77 -17.10
C TYR A 197 17.14 -21.23 -16.22
N LEU A 198 16.63 -20.03 -16.53
CA LEU A 198 15.52 -19.45 -15.77
C LEU A 198 14.26 -20.30 -15.88
N SER A 199 13.91 -20.80 -17.06
CA SER A 199 12.72 -21.63 -17.26
C SER A 199 12.80 -23.00 -16.58
N GLU A 200 14.03 -23.53 -16.40
CA GLU A 200 14.27 -24.80 -15.72
C GLU A 200 14.22 -24.68 -14.20
N ASN A 201 14.75 -23.59 -13.64
CA ASN A 201 14.96 -23.42 -12.21
C ASN A 201 13.97 -22.48 -11.53
N TYR A 202 13.24 -21.66 -12.31
CA TYR A 202 12.25 -20.73 -11.82
C TYR A 202 10.86 -21.03 -12.42
N TYR A 203 9.84 -20.50 -11.77
CA TYR A 203 8.47 -20.46 -12.30
C TYR A 203 7.90 -19.05 -12.19
N LEU A 204 6.84 -18.80 -12.95
CA LEU A 204 6.15 -17.53 -13.00
C LEU A 204 4.77 -17.71 -12.35
N PRO A 205 4.55 -17.25 -11.10
CA PRO A 205 3.22 -17.27 -10.50
C PRO A 205 2.31 -16.25 -11.20
N SER A 206 1.01 -16.44 -11.05
CA SER A 206 0.00 -15.53 -11.60
C SER A 206 -0.16 -14.22 -10.81
N TYR A 207 0.75 -13.92 -9.88
CA TYR A 207 0.79 -12.70 -9.10
C TYR A 207 2.23 -12.24 -8.86
N ALA A 208 2.37 -10.95 -8.56
CA ALA A 208 3.65 -10.36 -8.14
C ALA A 208 3.41 -9.28 -7.08
N VAL A 209 4.28 -9.22 -6.07
CA VAL A 209 4.35 -8.09 -5.15
C VAL A 209 5.25 -7.02 -5.78
N PHE A 210 4.65 -5.92 -6.23
CA PHE A 210 5.40 -4.87 -6.93
C PHE A 210 5.77 -3.68 -6.04
N ASN A 211 5.07 -3.48 -4.92
CA ASN A 211 5.42 -2.46 -3.94
C ASN A 211 5.10 -2.92 -2.52
N THR A 212 5.84 -2.41 -1.56
CA THR A 212 5.61 -2.66 -0.13
C THR A 212 5.94 -1.39 0.65
N GLU A 213 4.97 -0.92 1.41
CA GLU A 213 5.12 0.21 2.32
C GLU A 213 5.05 -0.30 3.75
N ILE A 214 5.95 0.19 4.59
CA ILE A 214 6.10 -0.29 5.96
C ILE A 214 6.21 0.89 6.90
N VAL A 215 5.33 0.95 7.88
CA VAL A 215 5.36 1.97 8.94
C VAL A 215 5.53 1.29 10.28
N GLY A 216 6.62 1.60 10.97
CA GLY A 216 6.83 1.06 12.32
C GLY A 216 5.81 1.62 13.32
N PRO A 217 5.37 0.84 14.33
CA PRO A 217 4.37 1.27 15.32
C PRO A 217 4.77 2.55 16.07
N LYS A 218 6.06 2.74 16.34
CA LYS A 218 6.58 3.97 16.98
C LYS A 218 6.38 5.18 16.08
N VAL A 219 6.71 5.06 14.79
CA VAL A 219 6.55 6.13 13.80
C VAL A 219 5.06 6.48 13.66
N GLY A 220 4.18 5.49 13.57
CA GLY A 220 2.74 5.71 13.51
C GLY A 220 2.20 6.43 14.75
N ALA A 221 2.65 6.07 15.94
CA ALA A 221 2.28 6.75 17.17
C ALA A 221 2.78 8.21 17.22
N ASP A 222 4.01 8.46 16.76
CA ASP A 222 4.58 9.80 16.71
C ASP A 222 3.86 10.67 15.67
N LEU A 223 3.54 10.13 14.49
CA LEU A 223 2.76 10.82 13.46
C LEU A 223 1.37 11.20 13.96
N ARG A 224 0.68 10.28 14.63
CA ARG A 224 -0.63 10.57 15.24
C ARG A 224 -0.56 11.69 16.26
N ARG A 225 0.44 11.67 17.13
CA ARG A 225 0.67 12.72 18.13
C ARG A 225 0.96 14.07 17.49
N GLN A 226 1.82 14.09 16.46
CA GLN A 226 2.14 15.30 15.71
C GLN A 226 0.91 15.85 14.98
N ALA A 227 0.10 15.00 14.34
CA ALA A 227 -1.12 15.40 13.66
C ALA A 227 -2.08 16.14 14.61
N VAL A 228 -2.26 15.63 15.83
CA VAL A 228 -3.10 16.29 16.85
C VAL A 228 -2.51 17.66 17.23
N TYR A 229 -1.20 17.75 17.48
CA TYR A 229 -0.58 19.04 17.86
C TYR A 229 -0.64 20.06 16.74
N VAL A 230 -0.38 19.66 15.50
CA VAL A 230 -0.41 20.58 14.33
C VAL A 230 -1.85 21.06 14.10
N THR A 231 -2.84 20.18 14.21
CA THR A 231 -4.26 20.55 14.05
C THR A 231 -4.69 21.53 15.14
N LEU A 232 -4.43 21.21 16.41
CA LEU A 232 -4.79 22.12 17.52
C LEU A 232 -4.03 23.43 17.45
N GLY A 233 -2.74 23.42 17.10
CA GLY A 233 -1.93 24.61 16.90
C GLY A 233 -2.46 25.47 15.75
N GLY A 234 -2.85 24.87 14.63
CA GLY A 234 -3.44 25.57 13.50
C GLY A 234 -4.79 26.23 13.84
N LEU A 235 -5.67 25.48 14.53
CA LEU A 235 -6.94 26.04 15.01
C LEU A 235 -6.72 27.19 16.01
N GLY A 236 -5.76 27.03 16.93
CA GLY A 236 -5.40 28.09 17.88
C GLY A 236 -4.84 29.33 17.18
N ALA A 237 -3.96 29.18 16.21
CA ALA A 237 -3.41 30.29 15.44
C ALA A 237 -4.51 31.01 14.64
N MET A 238 -5.44 30.24 14.04
CA MET A 238 -6.61 30.81 13.34
C MET A 238 -7.50 31.59 14.30
N LEU A 239 -7.78 31.08 15.48
CA LEU A 239 -8.56 31.76 16.50
C LEU A 239 -7.92 33.08 16.93
N ILE A 240 -6.60 33.08 17.20
CA ILE A 240 -5.83 34.28 17.58
C ILE A 240 -5.86 35.31 16.45
N TYR A 241 -5.65 34.88 15.20
CA TYR A 241 -5.68 35.77 14.04
C TYR A 241 -7.06 36.44 13.87
N ILE A 242 -8.14 35.67 13.95
CA ILE A 242 -9.52 36.20 13.80
C ILE A 242 -9.85 37.12 14.98
N TRP A 243 -9.45 36.77 16.20
CA TRP A 243 -9.63 37.63 17.37
C TRP A 243 -8.92 39.00 17.20
N TYR A 244 -7.68 38.97 16.78
CA TYR A 244 -6.90 40.20 16.57
C TYR A 244 -7.47 41.07 15.43
N ARG A 245 -7.92 40.43 14.33
CA ARG A 245 -8.38 41.12 13.11
C ARG A 245 -9.83 41.58 13.18
N PHE A 246 -10.67 40.87 13.93
CA PHE A 246 -12.13 41.13 14.05
C PHE A 246 -12.52 41.19 15.54
N GLU A 247 -13.26 40.19 16.01
CA GLU A 247 -13.68 40.04 17.39
C GLU A 247 -13.60 38.56 17.80
N LEU A 248 -13.41 38.31 19.10
CA LEU A 248 -13.29 36.96 19.65
C LEU A 248 -14.49 36.05 19.31
N VAL A 249 -15.68 36.63 19.27
CA VAL A 249 -16.93 35.91 18.97
C VAL A 249 -16.88 35.26 17.58
N TYR A 250 -16.35 35.96 16.56
CA TYR A 250 -16.19 35.40 15.21
C TYR A 250 -15.13 34.29 15.18
N GLY A 251 -14.07 34.42 15.95
CA GLY A 251 -13.06 33.36 16.08
C GLY A 251 -13.63 32.10 16.68
N LEU A 252 -14.40 32.20 17.75
CA LEU A 252 -15.07 31.06 18.37
C LEU A 252 -16.09 30.41 17.42
N ALA A 253 -16.88 31.23 16.72
CA ALA A 253 -17.85 30.75 15.74
C ALA A 253 -17.16 29.95 14.60
N ALA A 254 -16.01 30.46 14.09
CA ALA A 254 -15.25 29.77 13.05
C ALA A 254 -14.69 28.44 13.53
N VAL A 255 -14.14 28.35 14.75
CA VAL A 255 -13.63 27.09 15.33
C VAL A 255 -14.76 26.08 15.53
N ILE A 256 -15.92 26.53 16.06
CA ILE A 256 -17.09 25.65 16.23
C ILE A 256 -17.59 25.13 14.87
N ALA A 257 -17.67 25.99 13.85
CA ALA A 257 -18.07 25.60 12.51
C ALA A 257 -17.11 24.56 11.92
N THR A 258 -15.79 24.80 12.01
CA THR A 258 -14.77 23.84 11.53
C THR A 258 -14.87 22.50 12.25
N PHE A 259 -15.06 22.53 13.57
CA PHE A 259 -15.20 21.30 14.36
C PHE A 259 -16.48 20.52 13.97
N HIS A 260 -17.57 21.23 13.78
CA HIS A 260 -18.83 20.65 13.31
C HIS A 260 -18.67 20.00 11.92
N ASP A 261 -18.02 20.68 10.97
CA ASP A 261 -17.82 20.18 9.61
C ASP A 261 -16.96 18.91 9.60
N VAL A 262 -15.89 18.89 10.41
CA VAL A 262 -15.03 17.70 10.57
C VAL A 262 -15.79 16.51 11.20
N LEU A 263 -16.73 16.78 12.11
CA LEU A 263 -17.52 15.71 12.73
C LEU A 263 -18.62 15.15 11.81
N ILE A 264 -19.08 15.92 10.85
CA ILE A 264 -20.10 15.46 9.87
C ILE A 264 -19.44 14.67 8.72
N THR A 265 -18.19 14.97 8.34
CA THR A 265 -17.42 14.28 7.32
C THR A 265 -16.92 12.91 7.79
#